data_2630b446f33f15eae403d3f3aef0d7c2
#
_entry.id   2630b446f33f15eae403d3f3aef0d7c2
#
_cell.length_a   1.000
_cell.length_b   1.000
_cell.length_c   1.000
_cell.angle_alpha   90.00
_cell.angle_beta   90.00
_cell.angle_gamma   90.00
#
_symmetry.space_group_name_H-M   'P 1'
#
loop_
_entity.id
_entity.type
_entity.pdbx_description
1 polymer ?
#
loop_
_entity_poly.entity_id
_entity_poly.type
_entity_poly.pdbx_seq_one_letter_code
_entity_poly.pdbx_strand_id
1 'polypeptide(L)'
;KLKFLCLFQKEVNTEYVLHLLFGKDKEILVSKSDFETRKMMHFLLTDNTKIKKNEYNIPEPVDGIEVPSSKVEVVFVPLLAFDVFGNRIGYGKGFYDKFLAECKPETLKIGLSFFEAVNQIDDVFESDIKLDYCVTPEKIYTF
;
A
#
# COMPACT_ATOMS: atom_id res chain seq x y z
N LYS A 1 10.77 15.94 -2.25
CA LYS A 1 9.51 15.42 -2.80
C LYS A 1 8.97 14.31 -1.89
N LEU A 2 7.67 14.35 -1.61
CA LEU A 2 7.01 13.28 -0.88
C LEU A 2 6.97 11.99 -1.71
N LYS A 3 7.27 10.88 -1.06
CA LYS A 3 7.32 9.55 -1.68
C LYS A 3 6.07 8.77 -1.33
N PHE A 4 5.24 8.54 -2.33
CA PHE A 4 3.98 7.80 -2.24
C PHE A 4 4.16 6.39 -2.78
N LEU A 5 3.87 5.38 -1.99
CA LEU A 5 3.79 4.02 -2.46
C LEU A 5 2.37 3.72 -2.93
N CYS A 6 2.23 3.52 -4.22
CA CYS A 6 0.97 3.13 -4.83
C CYS A 6 1.05 1.69 -5.32
N LEU A 7 -0.05 0.99 -5.23
CA LEU A 7 -0.13 -0.41 -5.59
C LEU A 7 -1.18 -0.64 -6.65
N PHE A 8 -0.92 -1.66 -7.45
CA PHE A 8 -1.93 -2.20 -8.33
C PHE A 8 -2.83 -3.14 -7.52
N GLN A 9 -4.06 -2.72 -7.27
CA GLN A 9 -5.05 -3.50 -6.53
C GLN A 9 -6.15 -3.99 -7.47
N LYS A 10 -6.69 -5.16 -7.16
CA LYS A 10 -7.79 -5.72 -7.96
C LYS A 10 -9.12 -5.03 -7.68
N GLU A 11 -9.38 -4.70 -6.42
CA GLU A 11 -10.67 -4.17 -6.00
C GLU A 11 -10.79 -2.67 -6.19
N VAL A 12 -9.73 -1.92 -5.92
CA VAL A 12 -9.72 -0.47 -6.08
C VAL A 12 -8.77 -0.09 -7.20
N ASN A 13 -9.31 0.63 -8.20
CA ASN A 13 -8.49 1.09 -9.31
C ASN A 13 -7.63 2.28 -8.87
N THR A 14 -6.35 2.01 -8.64
CA THR A 14 -5.38 3.02 -8.19
C THR A 14 -4.89 3.94 -9.30
N GLU A 15 -5.27 3.71 -10.56
CA GLU A 15 -4.89 4.59 -11.67
C GLU A 15 -5.37 6.02 -11.45
N TYR A 16 -6.55 6.22 -10.85
CA TYR A 16 -7.04 7.56 -10.52
C TYR A 16 -6.14 8.28 -9.53
N VAL A 17 -5.59 7.56 -8.55
CA VAL A 17 -4.64 8.12 -7.59
C VAL A 17 -3.34 8.49 -8.31
N LEU A 18 -2.85 7.62 -9.19
CA LEU A 18 -1.66 7.90 -10.00
C LEU A 18 -1.84 9.16 -10.84
N HIS A 19 -2.98 9.32 -11.51
CA HIS A 19 -3.27 10.52 -12.30
C HIS A 19 -3.27 11.80 -11.46
N LEU A 20 -3.81 11.74 -10.24
CA LEU A 20 -3.82 12.89 -9.33
C LEU A 20 -2.42 13.28 -8.87
N LEU A 21 -1.51 12.32 -8.75
CA LEU A 21 -0.15 12.54 -8.27
C LEU A 21 0.83 12.93 -9.38
N PHE A 22 0.59 12.48 -10.62
CA PHE A 22 1.45 12.82 -11.75
C PHE A 22 1.45 14.33 -12.02
N GLY A 23 2.61 14.87 -12.37
CA GLY A 23 2.78 16.28 -12.63
C GLY A 23 2.80 17.16 -11.37
N LYS A 24 2.62 16.57 -10.19
CA LYS A 24 2.77 17.23 -8.91
C LYS A 24 4.20 17.03 -8.40
N ASP A 25 4.58 17.78 -7.37
CA ASP A 25 5.89 17.61 -6.74
C ASP A 25 5.91 16.38 -5.81
N LYS A 26 5.65 15.22 -6.39
CA LYS A 26 5.54 13.92 -5.70
C LYS A 26 6.34 12.87 -6.46
N GLU A 27 6.92 11.94 -5.72
CA GLU A 27 7.54 10.75 -6.28
C GLU A 27 6.63 9.56 -6.01
N ILE A 28 6.36 8.77 -7.03
CA ILE A 28 5.50 7.60 -6.95
C ILE A 28 6.38 6.36 -6.95
N LEU A 29 6.13 5.46 -6.02
CA LEU A 29 6.82 4.20 -5.92
C LEU A 29 5.86 3.05 -6.23
N VAL A 30 6.40 2.00 -6.84
CA VAL A 30 5.71 0.75 -7.08
C VAL A 30 6.54 -0.39 -6.50
N SER A 31 5.87 -1.47 -6.11
CA SER A 31 6.54 -2.54 -5.37
C SER A 31 6.56 -3.84 -6.14
N LYS A 32 7.60 -4.60 -5.89
CA LYS A 32 7.77 -5.98 -6.31
C LYS A 32 7.88 -6.85 -5.06
N SER A 33 7.12 -7.94 -5.02
CA SER A 33 7.11 -8.86 -3.88
C SER A 33 7.93 -10.11 -4.19
N ASP A 34 8.78 -10.50 -3.25
CA ASP A 34 9.48 -11.79 -3.28
C ASP A 34 8.72 -12.75 -2.38
N PHE A 35 8.05 -13.73 -2.98
CA PHE A 35 7.20 -14.68 -2.26
C PHE A 35 8.00 -15.72 -1.47
N GLU A 36 9.27 -15.92 -1.78
CA GLU A 36 10.14 -16.83 -1.02
C GLU A 36 10.60 -16.17 0.28
N THR A 37 11.12 -14.94 0.19
CA THR A 37 11.65 -14.22 1.34
C THR A 37 10.59 -13.40 2.06
N ARG A 38 9.43 -13.19 1.45
CA ARG A 38 8.34 -12.31 1.90
C ARG A 38 8.77 -10.86 2.07
N LYS A 39 9.75 -10.44 1.28
CA LYS A 39 10.22 -9.05 1.25
C LYS A 39 9.57 -8.30 0.09
N MET A 40 9.41 -7.00 0.28
CA MET A 40 8.97 -6.09 -0.75
C MET A 40 10.13 -5.17 -1.13
N MET A 41 10.30 -4.97 -2.43
CA MET A 41 11.23 -3.99 -2.98
C MET A 41 10.43 -2.88 -3.62
N HIS A 42 10.85 -1.64 -3.44
CA HIS A 42 10.15 -0.47 -3.96
C HIS A 42 11.01 0.21 -5.00
N PHE A 43 10.38 0.59 -6.11
CA PHE A 43 11.07 1.23 -7.23
C PHE A 43 10.37 2.53 -7.60
N LEU A 44 11.16 3.51 -7.99
CA LEU A 44 10.62 4.78 -8.48
C LEU A 44 9.89 4.54 -9.81
N LEU A 45 8.62 4.98 -9.87
CA LEU A 45 7.85 4.92 -11.11
C LEU A 45 8.23 6.08 -12.01
N THR A 46 8.73 5.77 -13.20
CA THR A 46 9.11 6.73 -14.25
C THR A 46 8.48 6.35 -15.57
N ASP A 47 8.62 7.19 -16.58
CA ASP A 47 8.15 6.89 -17.94
C ASP A 47 8.84 5.66 -18.55
N ASN A 48 10.01 5.31 -18.03
CA ASN A 48 10.79 4.16 -18.49
C ASN A 48 10.57 2.89 -17.69
N THR A 49 9.74 2.94 -16.66
CA THR A 49 9.45 1.78 -15.82
C THR A 49 8.69 0.72 -16.61
N LYS A 50 9.25 -0.48 -16.67
CA LYS A 50 8.60 -1.63 -17.31
C LYS A 50 7.79 -2.39 -16.26
N ILE A 51 6.51 -2.58 -16.54
CA ILE A 51 5.59 -3.31 -15.69
C ILE A 51 5.27 -4.64 -16.36
N LYS A 52 5.37 -5.72 -15.61
CA LYS A 52 5.04 -7.07 -16.07
C LYS A 52 4.22 -7.78 -14.99
N LYS A 53 3.22 -8.55 -15.41
CA LYS A 53 2.45 -9.39 -14.49
C LYS A 53 3.31 -10.54 -13.97
N ASN A 54 3.27 -10.78 -12.66
CA ASN A 54 3.94 -11.91 -12.04
C ASN A 54 3.09 -13.19 -12.19
N GLU A 55 3.54 -14.30 -11.58
CA GLU A 55 2.86 -15.60 -11.62
C GLU A 55 1.44 -15.56 -11.02
N TYR A 56 1.14 -14.57 -10.17
CA TYR A 56 -0.17 -14.34 -9.55
C TYR A 56 -1.01 -13.32 -10.32
N ASN A 57 -0.58 -12.96 -11.53
CA ASN A 57 -1.26 -11.99 -12.40
C ASN A 57 -1.32 -10.56 -11.81
N ILE A 58 -0.37 -10.22 -10.95
CA ILE A 58 -0.24 -8.89 -10.34
C ILE A 58 0.81 -8.10 -11.10
N PRO A 59 0.50 -6.88 -11.59
CA PRO A 59 1.48 -6.02 -12.22
C PRO A 59 2.58 -5.61 -11.25
N GLU A 60 3.83 -5.78 -11.65
CA GLU A 60 5.00 -5.42 -10.84
C GLU A 60 6.07 -4.77 -11.71
N PRO A 61 6.91 -3.86 -11.16
CA PRO A 61 8.06 -3.36 -11.89
C PRO A 61 9.08 -4.49 -12.12
N VAL A 62 9.68 -4.50 -13.29
CA VAL A 62 10.72 -5.51 -13.62
C VAL A 62 12.02 -5.13 -12.89
N ASP A 63 12.42 -3.88 -13.01
CA ASP A 63 13.60 -3.30 -12.37
C ASP A 63 13.43 -1.80 -12.25
N GLY A 64 14.44 -1.10 -11.80
CA GLY A 64 14.45 0.35 -11.74
C GLY A 64 15.31 0.89 -10.60
N ILE A 65 15.06 2.14 -10.23
CA ILE A 65 15.73 2.80 -9.13
C ILE A 65 15.07 2.36 -7.84
N GLU A 66 15.77 1.57 -7.04
CA GLU A 66 15.26 1.08 -5.76
C GLU A 66 15.26 2.17 -4.71
N VAL A 67 14.17 2.22 -3.93
CA VAL A 67 14.01 3.14 -2.80
C VAL A 67 13.75 2.33 -1.55
N PRO A 68 14.54 2.54 -0.48
CA PRO A 68 14.35 1.78 0.77
C PRO A 68 13.06 2.18 1.48
N SER A 69 12.50 1.24 2.25
CA SER A 69 11.25 1.43 3.00
C SER A 69 11.29 2.64 3.94
N SER A 70 12.46 2.95 4.50
CA SER A 70 12.65 4.11 5.38
C SER A 70 12.46 5.47 4.72
N LYS A 71 12.41 5.51 3.39
CA LYS A 71 12.19 6.75 2.62
C LYS A 71 10.75 6.94 2.18
N VAL A 72 9.90 5.96 2.41
CA VAL A 72 8.47 6.03 2.04
C VAL A 72 7.74 6.90 3.07
N GLU A 73 6.95 7.84 2.59
CA GLU A 73 6.25 8.80 3.46
C GLU A 73 4.75 8.58 3.50
N VAL A 74 4.17 8.06 2.42
CA VAL A 74 2.75 7.73 2.34
C VAL A 74 2.60 6.37 1.68
N VAL A 75 1.81 5.49 2.29
CA VAL A 75 1.51 4.16 1.75
C VAL A 75 0.02 4.02 1.54
N PHE A 76 -0.38 3.66 0.34
CA PHE A 76 -1.73 3.18 0.09
C PHE A 76 -1.76 1.67 0.35
N VAL A 77 -2.48 1.26 1.38
CA VAL A 77 -2.45 -0.10 1.91
C VAL A 77 -3.61 -0.91 1.34
N PRO A 78 -3.33 -2.05 0.67
CA PRO A 78 -4.39 -2.95 0.24
C PRO A 78 -5.02 -3.65 1.42
N LEU A 79 -6.32 -3.90 1.34
CA LEU A 79 -7.03 -4.60 2.40
C LEU A 79 -8.28 -5.30 1.87
N LEU A 80 -8.73 -6.30 2.60
CA LEU A 80 -10.01 -6.99 2.36
C LEU A 80 -11.11 -6.39 3.22
N ALA A 81 -10.78 -6.00 4.46
CA ALA A 81 -11.70 -5.38 5.41
C ALA A 81 -10.94 -4.55 6.43
N PHE A 82 -11.62 -3.62 7.06
CA PHE A 82 -11.08 -2.82 8.15
C PHE A 82 -12.18 -2.54 9.19
N ASP A 83 -11.78 -2.21 10.40
CA ASP A 83 -12.71 -1.86 11.47
C ASP A 83 -12.60 -0.38 11.88
N VAL A 84 -13.48 0.02 12.81
CA VAL A 84 -13.55 1.41 13.29
C VAL A 84 -12.33 1.84 14.11
N PHE A 85 -11.46 0.91 14.46
CA PHE A 85 -10.23 1.16 15.23
C PHE A 85 -8.97 1.26 14.37
N GLY A 86 -9.09 1.09 13.05
CA GLY A 86 -7.96 1.10 12.12
C GLY A 86 -7.30 -0.26 11.91
N ASN A 87 -7.83 -1.33 12.49
CA ASN A 87 -7.37 -2.67 12.23
C ASN A 87 -7.81 -3.10 10.82
N ARG A 88 -7.01 -3.92 10.16
CA ARG A 88 -7.30 -4.38 8.81
C ARG A 88 -7.02 -5.85 8.63
N ILE A 89 -7.77 -6.46 7.71
CA ILE A 89 -7.50 -7.80 7.21
C ILE A 89 -6.87 -7.64 5.83
N GLY A 90 -5.64 -8.14 5.68
CA GLY A 90 -4.94 -8.17 4.40
C GLY A 90 -5.11 -9.51 3.68
N TYR A 91 -4.30 -9.73 2.66
CA TYR A 91 -4.39 -10.91 1.80
C TYR A 91 -3.67 -12.15 2.37
N GLY A 92 -3.30 -12.13 3.65
CA GLY A 92 -2.82 -13.31 4.38
C GLY A 92 -1.34 -13.69 4.21
N LYS A 93 -0.55 -12.90 3.50
CA LYS A 93 0.87 -13.20 3.25
C LYS A 93 1.85 -12.49 4.19
N GLY A 94 1.37 -11.56 5.01
CA GLY A 94 2.20 -10.82 5.96
C GLY A 94 3.15 -9.79 5.36
N PHE A 95 3.11 -9.55 4.07
CA PHE A 95 4.00 -8.61 3.39
C PHE A 95 3.89 -7.18 3.91
N TYR A 96 2.63 -6.71 4.10
CA TYR A 96 2.38 -5.34 4.49
C TYR A 96 2.74 -5.05 5.93
N ASP A 97 2.43 -5.95 6.86
CA ASP A 97 2.80 -5.74 8.26
C ASP A 97 4.31 -5.71 8.42
N LYS A 98 5.02 -6.59 7.72
CA LYS A 98 6.48 -6.60 7.69
C LYS A 98 7.06 -5.33 7.07
N PHE A 99 6.54 -4.92 5.92
CA PHE A 99 6.97 -3.70 5.23
C PHE A 99 6.67 -2.46 6.08
N LEU A 100 5.46 -2.32 6.60
CA LEU A 100 5.07 -1.17 7.40
C LEU A 100 5.88 -1.05 8.69
N ALA A 101 6.31 -2.18 9.26
CA ALA A 101 7.21 -2.17 10.41
C ALA A 101 8.61 -1.61 10.07
N GLU A 102 9.03 -1.71 8.81
CA GLU A 102 10.30 -1.15 8.33
C GLU A 102 10.22 0.35 8.01
N CYS A 103 9.02 0.87 7.85
CA CYS A 103 8.78 2.30 7.61
C CYS A 103 9.02 3.11 8.88
N LYS A 104 9.22 4.41 8.73
CA LYS A 104 9.27 5.32 9.86
C LYS A 104 7.91 5.41 10.55
N PRO A 105 7.87 5.68 11.88
CA PRO A 105 6.59 5.81 12.60
C PRO A 105 5.66 6.87 12.02
N GLU A 106 6.20 7.96 11.46
CA GLU A 106 5.44 9.05 10.87
C GLU A 106 4.90 8.77 9.46
N THR A 107 5.27 7.64 8.85
CA THR A 107 4.74 7.24 7.53
C THR A 107 3.23 7.09 7.61
N LEU A 108 2.51 7.79 6.73
CA LEU A 108 1.05 7.72 6.67
C LEU A 108 0.59 6.43 5.99
N LYS A 109 -0.33 5.74 6.63
CA LYS A 109 -0.91 4.47 6.15
C LYS A 109 -2.37 4.70 5.82
N ILE A 110 -2.69 4.73 4.54
CA ILE A 110 -4.02 5.04 4.02
C ILE A 110 -4.61 3.81 3.34
N GLY A 111 -5.66 3.25 3.92
CA GLY A 111 -6.40 2.16 3.30
C GLY A 111 -7.36 2.68 2.23
N LEU A 112 -7.59 1.87 1.22
CA LEU A 112 -8.59 2.13 0.18
C LEU A 112 -9.57 0.96 0.17
N SER A 113 -10.87 1.25 0.31
CA SER A 113 -11.92 0.23 0.36
C SER A 113 -13.19 0.69 -0.33
N PHE A 114 -13.88 -0.23 -1.01
CA PHE A 114 -15.23 0.01 -1.50
C PHE A 114 -16.29 -0.21 -0.41
N PHE A 115 -15.93 -0.89 0.67
CA PHE A 115 -16.84 -1.27 1.73
C PHE A 115 -16.60 -0.43 2.97
N GLU A 116 -17.66 -0.24 3.77
CA GLU A 116 -17.58 0.45 5.04
C GLU A 116 -16.84 -0.38 6.08
N ALA A 117 -16.42 0.29 7.17
CA ALA A 117 -15.80 -0.36 8.30
C ALA A 117 -16.74 -1.38 8.94
N VAL A 118 -16.19 -2.53 9.33
CA VAL A 118 -16.88 -3.45 10.26
C VAL A 118 -16.69 -2.94 11.69
N ASN A 119 -17.53 -3.39 12.64
CA ASN A 119 -17.50 -2.89 14.00
C ASN A 119 -16.19 -3.25 14.71
N GLN A 120 -15.75 -4.50 14.57
CA GLN A 120 -14.51 -4.96 15.19
C GLN A 120 -13.97 -6.19 14.47
N ILE A 121 -12.66 -6.20 14.27
CA ILE A 121 -11.92 -7.36 13.80
C ILE A 121 -11.33 -8.05 15.04
N ASP A 122 -11.68 -9.31 15.26
CA ASP A 122 -11.27 -10.06 16.46
C ASP A 122 -9.86 -10.65 16.33
N ASP A 123 -9.45 -11.03 15.14
CA ASP A 123 -8.15 -11.66 14.86
C ASP A 123 -7.04 -10.63 14.66
N VAL A 124 -6.74 -9.86 15.71
CA VAL A 124 -5.69 -8.83 15.69
C VAL A 124 -4.48 -9.32 16.49
N PHE A 125 -3.29 -9.26 15.86
CA PHE A 125 -2.02 -9.58 16.51
C PHE A 125 -1.28 -8.30 16.87
N GLU A 126 -0.42 -8.35 17.89
CA GLU A 126 0.41 -7.21 18.28
C GLU A 126 1.33 -6.71 17.16
N SER A 127 1.77 -7.63 16.28
CA SER A 127 2.59 -7.30 15.12
C SER A 127 1.83 -6.61 13.98
N ASP A 128 0.50 -6.58 14.06
CA ASP A 128 -0.33 -5.95 13.03
C ASP A 128 -0.22 -4.43 13.14
N ILE A 129 0.03 -3.79 12.00
CA ILE A 129 0.17 -2.34 11.93
C ILE A 129 -1.18 -1.73 11.54
N LYS A 130 -1.66 -0.80 12.36
CA LYS A 130 -2.93 -0.11 12.12
C LYS A 130 -2.82 0.94 11.02
N LEU A 131 -3.96 1.23 10.39
CA LEU A 131 -4.11 2.34 9.45
C LEU A 131 -4.19 3.66 10.19
N ASP A 132 -3.76 4.75 9.54
CA ASP A 132 -4.03 6.12 9.99
C ASP A 132 -5.35 6.63 9.43
N TYR A 133 -5.64 6.27 8.17
CA TYR A 133 -6.86 6.65 7.47
C TYR A 133 -7.36 5.49 6.62
N CYS A 134 -8.66 5.51 6.32
CA CYS A 134 -9.21 4.66 5.26
C CYS A 134 -10.22 5.46 4.44
N VAL A 135 -10.06 5.42 3.13
CA VAL A 135 -10.94 6.12 2.19
C VAL A 135 -11.90 5.13 1.57
N THR A 136 -13.18 5.43 1.65
CA THR A 136 -14.26 4.69 0.99
C THR A 136 -15.00 5.62 0.04
N PRO A 137 -15.90 5.12 -0.83
CA PRO A 137 -16.71 6.00 -1.68
C PRO A 137 -17.56 7.00 -0.91
N GLU A 138 -17.94 6.68 0.33
CA GLU A 138 -18.87 7.49 1.12
C GLU A 138 -18.16 8.44 2.09
N LYS A 139 -17.01 8.06 2.63
CA LYS A 139 -16.32 8.91 3.60
C LYS A 139 -14.86 8.54 3.82
N ILE A 140 -14.17 9.42 4.56
CA ILE A 140 -12.80 9.20 5.04
C ILE A 140 -12.87 8.87 6.53
N TYR A 141 -12.36 7.70 6.88
CA TYR A 141 -12.19 7.30 8.28
C TYR A 141 -10.84 7.79 8.79
N THR A 142 -10.83 8.35 9.99
CA THR A 142 -9.61 8.78 10.70
C THR A 142 -9.48 7.98 11.99
N PHE A 143 -8.33 7.40 12.22
CA PHE A 143 -8.10 6.53 13.39
C PHE A 143 -7.16 7.16 14.41
#